data_36448212a2c4c7116af6ca1f00b23404
#
_entry.id   36448212a2c4c7116af6ca1f00b23404
#
_cell.length_a   1.000
_cell.length_b   1.000
_cell.length_c   1.000
_cell.angle_alpha   90.00
_cell.angle_beta   90.00
_cell.angle_gamma   90.00
#
_symmetry.space_group_name_H-M   'P 1'
#
loop_
_entity.id
_entity.type
_entity.pdbx_description
1 polymer ?
#
loop_
_entity_poly.entity_id
_entity_poly.type
_entity_poly.pdbx_seq_one_letter_code
_entity_poly.pdbx_strand_id
1 'polypeptide(L)'
;YSNKIKNLDSKLMEQAIDGMTTLDQDVHTNYFDLEQARAFSSSLEGSNVGLGISFYLNESKNFVVSNVYINSTADKKGLKPQDEIISLDDLKCSENDSDTIIKYIKAHEGQNVKIKYLRDGKEYTTNLIPGTFDSTVVCNVYEGYGEIILTSFSENSGKDFSKAMSRLQEAGIKKLVLDLRNNGGGYLNAALEISSSLIPKKSVVFKEKDKDGKFTKEMAKDEFNQVKMGKIIVLQNENTASAAEVLIGALKDNLGDTVITVGTTSYGKGTEQVTVPFSDGTSFKYT
;
A
#
# COMPACT_ATOMS: atom_id res chain seq x y z
N TYR A 1 -16.21 -37.06 20.80
CA TYR A 1 -15.54 -35.85 20.27
C TYR A 1 -16.54 -34.86 19.67
N SER A 2 -17.58 -35.31 18.93
CA SER A 2 -18.58 -34.46 18.27
C SER A 2 -19.33 -33.48 19.21
N ASN A 3 -19.48 -33.84 20.49
CA ASN A 3 -20.18 -32.99 21.48
C ASN A 3 -19.32 -31.93 22.10
N LYS A 4 -18.00 -31.88 21.81
CA LYS A 4 -17.04 -30.94 22.40
C LYS A 4 -16.58 -29.85 21.44
N ILE A 5 -16.77 -30.01 20.14
CA ILE A 5 -16.33 -29.08 19.10
C ILE A 5 -17.52 -28.63 18.29
N LYS A 6 -17.85 -27.34 18.34
CA LYS A 6 -18.86 -26.73 17.45
C LYS A 6 -18.36 -26.83 16.01
N ASN A 7 -19.24 -27.21 15.08
CA ASN A 7 -18.96 -27.31 13.65
C ASN A 7 -17.79 -28.27 13.33
N LEU A 8 -17.75 -29.44 13.99
CA LEU A 8 -16.67 -30.42 13.83
C LEU A 8 -16.44 -30.79 12.37
N ASP A 9 -17.51 -31.02 11.61
CA ASP A 9 -17.42 -31.46 10.21
C ASP A 9 -16.79 -30.39 9.32
N SER A 10 -17.20 -29.12 9.49
CA SER A 10 -16.57 -27.98 8.77
C SER A 10 -15.09 -27.87 9.10
N LYS A 11 -14.72 -27.94 10.38
CA LYS A 11 -13.32 -27.86 10.82
C LYS A 11 -12.46 -29.01 10.32
N LEU A 12 -13.02 -30.23 10.27
CA LEU A 12 -12.31 -31.38 9.69
C LEU A 12 -12.09 -31.21 8.19
N MET A 13 -13.08 -30.66 7.49
CA MET A 13 -12.98 -30.36 6.06
C MET A 13 -11.94 -29.30 5.79
N GLU A 14 -11.96 -28.18 6.53
CA GLU A 14 -10.97 -27.12 6.45
C GLU A 14 -9.54 -27.65 6.69
N GLN A 15 -9.34 -28.46 7.73
CA GLN A 15 -8.03 -29.07 8.00
C GLN A 15 -7.59 -30.07 6.93
N ALA A 16 -8.54 -30.80 6.34
CA ALA A 16 -8.23 -31.72 5.22
C ALA A 16 -7.78 -30.93 3.98
N ILE A 17 -8.47 -29.84 3.65
CA ILE A 17 -8.12 -28.96 2.52
C ILE A 17 -6.77 -28.31 2.76
N ASP A 18 -6.54 -27.75 3.95
CA ASP A 18 -5.27 -27.14 4.33
C ASP A 18 -4.12 -28.16 4.25
N GLY A 19 -4.34 -29.39 4.74
CA GLY A 19 -3.37 -30.48 4.61
C GLY A 19 -3.07 -30.86 3.14
N MET A 20 -4.05 -30.79 2.25
CA MET A 20 -3.87 -31.04 0.81
C MET A 20 -3.05 -29.94 0.15
N THR A 21 -3.20 -28.66 0.55
CA THR A 21 -2.49 -27.54 -0.04
C THR A 21 -1.01 -27.48 0.37
N THR A 22 -0.65 -28.10 1.49
CA THR A 22 0.74 -28.13 1.99
C THR A 22 1.60 -29.25 1.40
N LEU A 23 1.01 -30.17 0.64
CA LEU A 23 1.73 -31.35 0.09
C LEU A 23 2.70 -31.00 -1.06
N ASP A 24 2.45 -29.93 -1.81
CA ASP A 24 3.21 -29.60 -3.03
C ASP A 24 4.44 -28.70 -2.78
N GLN A 25 4.80 -28.43 -1.53
CA GLN A 25 5.90 -27.50 -1.17
C GLN A 25 5.73 -26.08 -1.75
N ASP A 26 4.58 -25.72 -2.29
CA ASP A 26 4.26 -24.35 -2.70
C ASP A 26 3.75 -23.56 -1.51
N VAL A 27 4.65 -22.77 -0.93
CA VAL A 27 4.35 -21.91 0.22
C VAL A 27 3.32 -20.79 -0.10
N HIS A 28 2.95 -20.63 -1.36
CA HIS A 28 2.01 -19.60 -1.82
C HIS A 28 0.62 -20.14 -2.09
N THR A 29 0.43 -21.45 -2.17
CA THR A 29 -0.88 -22.10 -2.31
C THR A 29 -1.50 -22.27 -0.94
N ASN A 30 -2.69 -21.68 -0.74
CA ASN A 30 -3.40 -21.67 0.54
C ASN A 30 -4.90 -21.74 0.36
N TYR A 31 -5.56 -22.47 1.26
CA TYR A 31 -6.98 -22.30 1.50
C TYR A 31 -7.20 -21.22 2.57
N PHE A 32 -8.16 -20.36 2.37
CA PHE A 32 -8.57 -19.35 3.33
C PHE A 32 -10.00 -19.64 3.81
N ASP A 33 -10.18 -19.79 5.11
CA ASP A 33 -11.49 -19.75 5.73
C ASP A 33 -12.14 -18.37 5.54
N LEU A 34 -13.39 -18.21 6.01
CA LEU A 34 -14.15 -16.98 5.83
C LEU A 34 -13.45 -15.74 6.43
N GLU A 35 -12.83 -15.87 7.61
CA GLU A 35 -12.14 -14.79 8.29
C GLU A 35 -10.83 -14.46 7.58
N GLN A 36 -10.05 -15.46 7.23
CA GLN A 36 -8.80 -15.33 6.50
C GLN A 36 -9.03 -14.76 5.08
N ALA A 37 -10.07 -15.22 4.37
CA ALA A 37 -10.42 -14.70 3.04
C ALA A 37 -10.79 -13.21 3.10
N ARG A 38 -11.57 -12.79 4.09
CA ARG A 38 -11.90 -11.37 4.32
C ARG A 38 -10.67 -10.54 4.68
N ALA A 39 -9.82 -11.04 5.59
CA ALA A 39 -8.60 -10.35 5.97
C ALA A 39 -7.64 -10.20 4.78
N PHE A 40 -7.50 -11.25 3.97
CA PHE A 40 -6.69 -11.22 2.76
C PHE A 40 -7.23 -10.23 1.72
N SER A 41 -8.54 -10.24 1.44
CA SER A 41 -9.19 -9.28 0.54
C SER A 41 -8.98 -7.84 1.02
N SER A 42 -9.26 -7.56 2.30
CA SER A 42 -9.06 -6.22 2.87
C SER A 42 -7.59 -5.76 2.78
N SER A 43 -6.63 -6.68 2.93
CA SER A 43 -5.22 -6.34 2.78
C SER A 43 -4.84 -5.98 1.34
N LEU A 44 -5.43 -6.65 0.35
CA LEU A 44 -5.24 -6.33 -1.06
C LEU A 44 -5.95 -5.05 -1.49
N GLU A 45 -7.12 -4.79 -0.93
CA GLU A 45 -7.85 -3.54 -1.17
C GLU A 45 -7.13 -2.32 -0.58
N GLY A 46 -6.23 -2.51 0.39
CA GLY A 46 -5.55 -1.44 1.09
C GLY A 46 -6.47 -0.63 2.02
N SER A 47 -7.66 -1.19 2.34
CA SER A 47 -8.69 -0.49 3.12
C SER A 47 -8.29 -0.33 4.58
N ASN A 48 -8.30 0.90 5.06
CA ASN A 48 -7.99 1.27 6.43
C ASN A 48 -9.04 2.24 6.97
N VAL A 49 -9.33 2.16 8.26
CA VAL A 49 -10.20 3.12 8.96
C VAL A 49 -9.35 4.05 9.79
N GLY A 50 -9.47 5.35 9.55
CA GLY A 50 -8.70 6.34 10.30
C GLY A 50 -8.71 7.73 9.66
N LEU A 51 -7.69 8.52 9.96
CA LEU A 51 -7.46 9.86 9.40
C LEU A 51 -6.64 9.84 8.10
N GLY A 52 -6.00 8.71 7.80
CA GLY A 52 -5.07 8.57 6.66
C GLY A 52 -3.72 9.22 6.91
N ILE A 53 -3.19 9.03 8.10
CA ILE A 53 -1.84 9.43 8.49
C ILE A 53 -1.09 8.28 9.13
N SER A 54 0.24 8.30 9.01
CA SER A 54 1.15 7.58 9.92
C SER A 54 1.77 8.60 10.87
N PHE A 55 2.13 8.19 12.07
CA PHE A 55 2.71 9.06 13.07
C PHE A 55 3.72 8.34 13.97
N TYR A 56 4.52 9.10 14.66
CA TYR A 56 5.37 8.65 15.76
C TYR A 56 5.18 9.58 16.96
N LEU A 57 5.59 9.13 18.15
CA LEU A 57 5.57 9.95 19.36
C LEU A 57 6.89 10.71 19.50
N ASN A 58 6.81 12.02 19.77
CA ASN A 58 7.97 12.79 20.16
C ASN A 58 8.22 12.72 21.68
N GLU A 59 9.27 13.42 22.15
CA GLU A 59 9.64 13.45 23.57
C GLU A 59 8.52 14.03 24.46
N SER A 60 7.71 14.93 23.94
CA SER A 60 6.54 15.52 24.63
C SER A 60 5.30 14.62 24.57
N LYS A 61 5.43 13.40 24.05
CA LYS A 61 4.33 12.42 23.82
C LYS A 61 3.22 12.93 22.88
N ASN A 62 3.49 13.94 22.06
CA ASN A 62 2.59 14.33 21.00
C ASN A 62 2.80 13.47 19.75
N PHE A 63 1.76 13.33 18.93
CA PHE A 63 1.78 12.50 17.73
C PHE A 63 2.27 13.34 16.54
N VAL A 64 3.51 13.12 16.13
CA VAL A 64 4.08 13.77 14.96
C VAL A 64 3.70 13.00 13.70
N VAL A 65 3.03 13.66 12.77
CA VAL A 65 2.68 13.09 11.48
C VAL A 65 3.95 12.77 10.70
N SER A 66 4.16 11.49 10.38
CA SER A 66 5.27 11.06 9.52
C SER A 66 4.85 11.03 8.05
N ASN A 67 3.64 10.56 7.76
CA ASN A 67 3.11 10.44 6.41
C ASN A 67 1.65 10.83 6.35
N VAL A 68 1.23 11.36 5.19
CA VAL A 68 -0.17 11.64 4.86
C VAL A 68 -0.50 10.90 3.57
N TYR A 69 -1.47 9.99 3.63
CA TYR A 69 -1.90 9.21 2.47
C TYR A 69 -2.77 10.04 1.54
N ILE A 70 -2.50 9.95 0.25
CA ILE A 70 -3.25 10.67 -0.80
C ILE A 70 -4.74 10.34 -0.70
N ASN A 71 -5.59 11.34 -0.96
CA ASN A 71 -7.05 11.27 -0.87
C ASN A 71 -7.65 11.01 0.51
N SER A 72 -6.86 10.81 1.54
CA SER A 72 -7.37 10.69 2.92
C SER A 72 -8.05 11.97 3.40
N THR A 73 -8.74 11.89 4.53
CA THR A 73 -9.34 13.08 5.16
C THR A 73 -8.26 14.08 5.60
N ALA A 74 -7.11 13.59 6.08
CA ALA A 74 -5.97 14.42 6.46
C ALA A 74 -5.38 15.15 5.25
N ASP A 75 -5.21 14.47 4.10
CA ASP A 75 -4.72 15.05 2.87
C ASP A 75 -5.65 16.16 2.35
N LYS A 76 -6.96 15.88 2.29
CA LYS A 76 -7.98 16.85 1.85
C LYS A 76 -8.06 18.10 2.73
N LYS A 77 -7.65 18.01 3.98
CA LYS A 77 -7.64 19.10 4.95
C LYS A 77 -6.26 19.74 5.13
N GLY A 78 -5.27 19.29 4.37
CA GLY A 78 -3.96 19.92 4.29
C GLY A 78 -3.06 19.65 5.50
N LEU A 79 -3.24 18.54 6.22
CA LEU A 79 -2.23 18.05 7.14
C LEU A 79 -0.98 17.67 6.36
N LYS A 80 0.17 17.83 7.01
CA LYS A 80 1.49 17.60 6.38
C LYS A 80 2.38 16.76 7.30
N PRO A 81 3.38 16.08 6.76
CA PRO A 81 4.47 15.55 7.57
C PRO A 81 5.06 16.64 8.47
N GLN A 82 5.45 16.25 9.67
CA GLN A 82 5.96 17.11 10.76
C GLN A 82 4.88 17.96 11.48
N ASP A 83 3.61 17.86 11.12
CA ASP A 83 2.56 18.42 11.98
C ASP A 83 2.53 17.64 13.30
N GLU A 84 2.52 18.33 14.42
CA GLU A 84 2.49 17.75 15.75
C GLU A 84 1.07 17.84 16.31
N ILE A 85 0.34 16.72 16.32
CA ILE A 85 -1.04 16.66 16.82
C ILE A 85 -1.01 16.70 18.34
N ILE A 86 -1.64 17.70 18.94
CA ILE A 86 -1.67 17.92 20.38
C ILE A 86 -2.99 17.49 21.01
N SER A 87 -4.12 17.54 20.29
CA SER A 87 -5.39 16.99 20.79
C SER A 87 -6.35 16.58 19.67
N LEU A 88 -7.25 15.66 20.01
CA LEU A 88 -8.43 15.27 19.26
C LEU A 88 -9.65 15.63 20.13
N ASP A 89 -10.45 16.61 19.70
CA ASP A 89 -11.45 17.24 20.56
C ASP A 89 -10.84 17.63 21.92
N ASP A 90 -11.38 17.11 23.03
CA ASP A 90 -10.85 17.34 24.38
C ASP A 90 -9.79 16.33 24.82
N LEU A 91 -9.51 15.31 23.98
CA LEU A 91 -8.55 14.25 24.27
C LEU A 91 -7.12 14.71 23.93
N LYS A 92 -6.32 15.02 24.94
CA LYS A 92 -4.93 15.46 24.76
C LYS A 92 -4.02 14.28 24.46
N CYS A 93 -3.19 14.41 23.43
CA CYS A 93 -2.24 13.39 23.01
C CYS A 93 -1.20 13.08 24.09
N SER A 94 -0.66 14.09 24.77
CA SER A 94 0.36 13.93 25.82
C SER A 94 -0.11 13.16 27.07
N GLU A 95 -1.42 13.04 27.27
CA GLU A 95 -2.04 12.37 28.41
C GLU A 95 -2.54 10.96 28.07
N ASN A 96 -2.42 10.53 26.80
CA ASN A 96 -2.98 9.27 26.29
C ASN A 96 -1.95 8.50 25.45
N ASP A 97 -2.07 7.18 25.45
CA ASP A 97 -1.25 6.31 24.60
C ASP A 97 -1.81 6.21 23.16
N SER A 98 -1.00 5.65 22.28
CA SER A 98 -1.37 5.49 20.87
C SER A 98 -2.62 4.64 20.69
N ASP A 99 -2.80 3.59 21.49
CA ASP A 99 -3.94 2.70 21.39
C ASP A 99 -5.25 3.41 21.73
N THR A 100 -5.23 4.25 22.78
CA THR A 100 -6.37 5.08 23.18
C THR A 100 -6.76 6.06 22.07
N ILE A 101 -5.78 6.73 21.47
CA ILE A 101 -6.01 7.67 20.36
C ILE A 101 -6.56 6.94 19.12
N ILE A 102 -5.98 5.79 18.75
CA ILE A 102 -6.47 4.99 17.62
C ILE A 102 -7.90 4.50 17.85
N LYS A 103 -8.20 4.01 19.06
CA LYS A 103 -9.58 3.59 19.44
C LYS A 103 -10.55 4.75 19.36
N TYR A 104 -10.14 5.93 19.84
CA TYR A 104 -10.96 7.14 19.76
C TYR A 104 -11.30 7.49 18.31
N ILE A 105 -10.28 7.53 17.44
CA ILE A 105 -10.45 7.80 15.99
C ILE A 105 -11.43 6.80 15.38
N LYS A 106 -11.25 5.50 15.63
CA LYS A 106 -12.14 4.46 15.08
C LYS A 106 -13.57 4.56 15.60
N ALA A 107 -13.75 4.89 16.87
CA ALA A 107 -15.08 5.06 17.48
C ALA A 107 -15.84 6.28 16.92
N HIS A 108 -15.14 7.26 16.34
CA HIS A 108 -15.72 8.46 15.73
C HIS A 108 -15.76 8.39 14.20
N GLU A 109 -15.76 7.18 13.62
CA GLU A 109 -15.92 7.03 12.18
C GLU A 109 -17.20 7.73 11.69
N GLY A 110 -17.07 8.51 10.60
CA GLY A 110 -18.16 9.30 10.03
C GLY A 110 -18.53 10.58 10.81
N GLN A 111 -17.88 10.86 11.94
CA GLN A 111 -18.16 12.03 12.77
C GLN A 111 -17.03 13.06 12.67
N ASN A 112 -17.34 14.34 12.87
CA ASN A 112 -16.33 15.38 12.93
C ASN A 112 -15.51 15.25 14.21
N VAL A 113 -14.18 15.18 14.06
CA VAL A 113 -13.20 15.24 15.14
C VAL A 113 -12.36 16.50 14.93
N LYS A 114 -12.35 17.37 15.93
CA LYS A 114 -11.55 18.59 15.92
C LYS A 114 -10.10 18.26 16.27
N ILE A 115 -9.19 18.50 15.33
CA ILE A 115 -7.77 18.27 15.50
C ILE A 115 -7.06 19.58 15.77
N LYS A 116 -6.34 19.64 16.88
CA LYS A 116 -5.41 20.71 17.21
C LYS A 116 -3.98 20.26 16.94
N TYR A 117 -3.20 21.03 16.23
CA TYR A 117 -1.83 20.66 15.88
C TYR A 117 -0.89 21.87 15.81
N LEU A 118 0.38 21.64 15.99
CA LEU A 118 1.45 22.62 15.76
C LEU A 118 2.09 22.36 14.40
N ARG A 119 2.37 23.44 13.67
CA ARG A 119 3.19 23.48 12.46
C ARG A 119 4.11 24.68 12.54
N ASP A 120 5.42 24.46 12.45
CA ASP A 120 6.43 25.50 12.57
C ASP A 120 6.25 26.35 13.85
N GLY A 121 5.91 25.69 14.97
CA GLY A 121 5.70 26.30 16.27
C GLY A 121 4.40 27.10 16.43
N LYS A 122 3.53 27.14 15.41
CA LYS A 122 2.21 27.82 15.46
C LYS A 122 1.09 26.80 15.61
N GLU A 123 0.11 27.14 16.45
CA GLU A 123 -1.08 26.31 16.65
C GLU A 123 -2.09 26.52 15.53
N TYR A 124 -2.63 25.41 15.03
CA TYR A 124 -3.71 25.34 14.05
C TYR A 124 -4.80 24.41 14.53
N THR A 125 -5.98 24.59 13.95
CA THR A 125 -7.13 23.72 14.21
C THR A 125 -7.79 23.36 12.88
N THR A 126 -8.16 22.11 12.73
CA THR A 126 -8.94 21.62 11.59
C THR A 126 -9.96 20.57 12.05
N ASN A 127 -10.98 20.32 11.25
CA ASN A 127 -11.94 19.24 11.51
C ASN A 127 -11.71 18.13 10.50
N LEU A 128 -11.46 16.92 10.99
CA LEU A 128 -11.31 15.72 10.20
C LEU A 128 -12.48 14.76 10.46
N ILE A 129 -12.87 14.02 9.46
CA ILE A 129 -13.87 12.95 9.59
C ILE A 129 -13.10 11.64 9.41
N PRO A 130 -12.86 10.87 10.49
CA PRO A 130 -12.31 9.54 10.37
C PRO A 130 -13.21 8.69 9.47
N GLY A 131 -12.62 7.90 8.62
CA GLY A 131 -13.38 7.06 7.71
C GLY A 131 -12.48 6.05 7.03
N THR A 132 -13.08 5.24 6.19
CA THR A 132 -12.35 4.29 5.36
C THR A 132 -11.57 5.05 4.29
N PHE A 133 -10.29 4.73 4.16
CA PHE A 133 -9.44 5.15 3.05
C PHE A 133 -8.67 3.93 2.53
N ASP A 134 -8.48 3.87 1.24
CA ASP A 134 -7.91 2.75 0.51
C ASP A 134 -6.60 3.12 -0.21
N SER A 135 -6.08 4.32 0.06
CA SER A 135 -4.83 4.75 -0.54
C SER A 135 -3.63 4.09 0.14
N THR A 136 -2.73 3.59 -0.70
CA THR A 136 -1.43 3.03 -0.32
C THR A 136 -0.28 3.94 -0.73
N VAL A 137 -0.59 5.16 -1.19
CA VAL A 137 0.35 6.11 -1.75
C VAL A 137 0.49 7.33 -0.85
N VAL A 138 1.73 7.66 -0.51
CA VAL A 138 2.14 8.91 0.15
C VAL A 138 2.94 9.74 -0.85
N CYS A 139 2.74 11.06 -0.88
CA CYS A 139 3.48 11.96 -1.74
C CYS A 139 4.01 13.15 -0.95
N ASN A 140 5.32 13.26 -0.86
CA ASN A 140 6.02 14.37 -0.23
C ASN A 140 6.79 15.17 -1.28
N VAL A 141 6.73 16.49 -1.18
CA VAL A 141 7.45 17.42 -2.05
C VAL A 141 8.53 18.12 -1.22
N TYR A 142 9.77 17.93 -1.63
CA TYR A 142 10.95 18.56 -1.02
C TYR A 142 11.62 19.52 -2.00
N GLU A 143 12.54 20.34 -1.52
CA GLU A 143 13.34 21.20 -2.39
C GLU A 143 14.19 20.34 -3.34
N GLY A 144 13.87 20.38 -4.63
CA GLY A 144 14.62 19.73 -5.70
C GLY A 144 14.28 18.24 -5.96
N TYR A 145 13.45 17.59 -5.15
CA TYR A 145 12.98 16.22 -5.41
C TYR A 145 11.60 15.95 -4.79
N GLY A 146 10.93 14.95 -5.31
CA GLY A 146 9.70 14.39 -4.74
C GLY A 146 9.94 12.99 -4.20
N GLU A 147 9.22 12.63 -3.16
CA GLU A 147 9.18 11.27 -2.63
C GLU A 147 7.78 10.70 -2.77
N ILE A 148 7.70 9.51 -3.32
CA ILE A 148 6.48 8.71 -3.30
C ILE A 148 6.79 7.43 -2.54
N ILE A 149 6.04 7.19 -1.44
CA ILE A 149 6.08 5.94 -0.70
C ILE A 149 4.87 5.13 -1.15
N LEU A 150 5.10 3.93 -1.64
CA LEU A 150 4.07 2.97 -2.02
C LEU A 150 4.13 1.79 -1.06
N THR A 151 3.15 1.68 -0.17
CA THR A 151 3.16 0.67 0.90
C THR A 151 2.69 -0.71 0.44
N SER A 152 1.83 -0.77 -0.58
CA SER A 152 1.38 -1.99 -1.26
C SER A 152 0.76 -1.64 -2.62
N PHE A 153 0.47 -2.65 -3.44
CA PHE A 153 -0.22 -2.49 -4.72
C PHE A 153 -1.69 -2.87 -4.57
N SER A 154 -2.53 -1.92 -4.15
CA SER A 154 -3.99 -2.06 -4.08
C SER A 154 -4.65 -1.68 -5.41
N GLU A 155 -5.97 -1.92 -5.51
CA GLU A 155 -6.76 -1.60 -6.71
C GLU A 155 -6.64 -0.12 -7.12
N ASN A 156 -6.58 0.80 -6.15
CA ASN A 156 -6.50 2.22 -6.41
C ASN A 156 -5.09 2.79 -6.51
N SER A 157 -4.05 1.97 -6.31
CA SER A 157 -2.65 2.46 -6.27
C SER A 157 -2.22 3.16 -7.56
N GLY A 158 -2.60 2.66 -8.73
CA GLY A 158 -2.27 3.30 -10.02
C GLY A 158 -2.86 4.69 -10.15
N LYS A 159 -4.14 4.85 -9.80
CA LYS A 159 -4.85 6.13 -9.80
C LYS A 159 -4.25 7.14 -8.80
N ASP A 160 -3.94 6.69 -7.60
CA ASP A 160 -3.38 7.56 -6.57
C ASP A 160 -1.91 7.91 -6.87
N PHE A 161 -1.16 6.98 -7.44
CA PHE A 161 0.18 7.27 -7.96
C PHE A 161 0.15 8.34 -9.06
N SER A 162 -0.80 8.27 -9.98
CA SER A 162 -0.97 9.29 -11.02
C SER A 162 -1.25 10.68 -10.42
N LYS A 163 -2.03 10.78 -9.34
CA LYS A 163 -2.25 12.03 -8.62
C LYS A 163 -0.98 12.53 -7.92
N ALA A 164 -0.21 11.60 -7.32
CA ALA A 164 1.08 11.94 -6.74
C ALA A 164 2.03 12.53 -7.80
N MET A 165 2.13 11.88 -8.95
CA MET A 165 2.94 12.36 -10.08
C MET A 165 2.48 13.74 -10.58
N SER A 166 1.18 13.99 -10.65
CA SER A 166 0.63 15.31 -11.01
C SER A 166 1.07 16.39 -10.01
N ARG A 167 1.00 16.11 -8.70
CA ARG A 167 1.50 17.04 -7.65
C ARG A 167 2.98 17.35 -7.81
N LEU A 168 3.80 16.34 -8.09
CA LEU A 168 5.23 16.55 -8.33
C LEU A 168 5.48 17.38 -9.59
N GLN A 169 4.70 17.15 -10.64
CA GLN A 169 4.80 17.88 -11.89
C GLN A 169 4.39 19.36 -11.72
N GLU A 170 3.30 19.64 -11.02
CA GLU A 170 2.83 20.99 -10.68
C GLU A 170 3.87 21.75 -9.84
N ALA A 171 4.58 21.05 -8.95
CA ALA A 171 5.69 21.58 -8.17
C ALA A 171 7.01 21.72 -8.97
N GLY A 172 7.03 21.38 -10.27
CA GLY A 172 8.21 21.46 -11.12
C GLY A 172 9.29 20.41 -10.84
N ILE A 173 8.95 19.36 -10.09
CA ILE A 173 9.89 18.32 -9.67
C ILE A 173 10.30 17.43 -10.85
N LYS A 174 11.61 17.16 -10.96
CA LYS A 174 12.21 16.30 -11.99
C LYS A 174 12.97 15.10 -11.43
N LYS A 175 13.10 14.98 -10.11
CA LYS A 175 13.77 13.85 -9.43
C LYS A 175 12.80 13.19 -8.51
N LEU A 176 12.67 11.86 -8.63
CA LEU A 176 11.76 11.03 -7.84
C LEU A 176 12.57 10.10 -6.93
N VAL A 177 12.25 10.08 -5.66
CA VAL A 177 12.53 8.97 -4.75
C VAL A 177 11.28 8.13 -4.65
N LEU A 178 11.35 6.87 -5.06
CA LEU A 178 10.27 5.90 -4.98
C LEU A 178 10.62 4.89 -3.88
N ASP A 179 9.93 4.97 -2.76
CA ASP A 179 10.17 4.08 -1.63
C ASP A 179 9.25 2.85 -1.69
N LEU A 180 9.87 1.69 -1.92
CA LEU A 180 9.24 0.38 -1.98
C LEU A 180 9.73 -0.53 -0.85
N ARG A 181 10.42 0.00 0.14
CA ARG A 181 10.86 -0.79 1.30
C ARG A 181 9.66 -1.33 2.06
N ASN A 182 9.72 -2.61 2.44
CA ASN A 182 8.63 -3.34 3.09
C ASN A 182 7.34 -3.47 2.26
N ASN A 183 7.39 -3.21 0.95
CA ASN A 183 6.28 -3.42 0.05
C ASN A 183 6.29 -4.85 -0.48
N GLY A 184 5.43 -5.71 0.06
CA GLY A 184 5.30 -7.12 -0.33
C GLY A 184 4.61 -7.37 -1.68
N GLY A 185 4.26 -6.30 -2.43
CA GLY A 185 3.56 -6.40 -3.71
C GLY A 185 2.06 -6.15 -3.58
N GLY A 186 1.27 -6.93 -4.27
CA GLY A 186 -0.19 -6.82 -4.39
C GLY A 186 -0.65 -7.08 -5.82
N TYR A 187 -1.60 -6.30 -6.32
CA TYR A 187 -2.14 -6.46 -7.67
C TYR A 187 -1.13 -6.13 -8.77
N LEU A 188 -0.89 -7.08 -9.68
CA LEU A 188 -0.03 -6.87 -10.86
C LEU A 188 -0.57 -5.78 -11.79
N ASN A 189 -1.90 -5.67 -11.91
CA ASN A 189 -2.49 -4.60 -12.70
C ASN A 189 -2.11 -3.21 -12.17
N ALA A 190 -2.02 -3.01 -10.86
CA ALA A 190 -1.55 -1.74 -10.29
C ALA A 190 -0.08 -1.47 -10.62
N ALA A 191 0.78 -2.51 -10.61
CA ALA A 191 2.17 -2.37 -11.06
C ALA A 191 2.25 -2.01 -12.56
N LEU A 192 1.39 -2.61 -13.39
CA LEU A 192 1.28 -2.28 -14.81
C LEU A 192 0.87 -0.82 -15.03
N GLU A 193 -0.12 -0.32 -14.29
CA GLU A 193 -0.60 1.07 -14.37
C GLU A 193 0.47 2.08 -13.93
N ILE A 194 1.13 1.83 -12.80
CA ILE A 194 2.21 2.68 -12.30
C ILE A 194 3.39 2.68 -13.28
N SER A 195 3.80 1.51 -13.76
CA SER A 195 4.85 1.42 -14.77
C SER A 195 4.50 2.20 -16.04
N SER A 196 3.25 2.09 -16.50
CA SER A 196 2.76 2.78 -17.70
C SER A 196 2.81 4.30 -17.60
N SER A 197 2.75 4.85 -16.40
CA SER A 197 2.88 6.30 -16.16
C SER A 197 4.33 6.79 -16.19
N LEU A 198 5.32 5.90 -16.12
CA LEU A 198 6.73 6.26 -15.99
C LEU A 198 7.58 5.83 -17.20
N ILE A 199 7.26 4.70 -17.84
CA ILE A 199 8.06 4.14 -18.96
C ILE A 199 7.45 4.52 -20.32
N PRO A 200 8.21 4.43 -21.43
CA PRO A 200 7.69 4.71 -22.76
C PRO A 200 6.50 3.81 -23.13
N LYS A 201 5.54 4.38 -23.84
CA LYS A 201 4.39 3.64 -24.39
C LYS A 201 4.86 2.44 -25.20
N LYS A 202 4.09 1.35 -25.16
CA LYS A 202 4.42 0.09 -25.87
C LYS A 202 5.71 -0.59 -25.42
N SER A 203 6.24 -0.20 -24.26
CA SER A 203 7.33 -0.95 -23.62
C SER A 203 6.77 -2.18 -22.93
N VAL A 204 7.56 -3.25 -22.82
CA VAL A 204 7.22 -4.42 -22.02
C VAL A 204 7.38 -4.08 -20.55
N VAL A 205 6.32 -4.30 -19.76
CA VAL A 205 6.36 -4.15 -18.30
C VAL A 205 6.84 -5.45 -17.66
N PHE A 206 6.21 -6.58 -18.02
CA PHE A 206 6.64 -7.92 -17.58
C PHE A 206 6.22 -8.99 -18.58
N LYS A 207 6.72 -10.20 -18.36
CA LYS A 207 6.36 -11.40 -19.12
C LYS A 207 5.93 -12.48 -18.15
N GLU A 208 4.81 -13.12 -18.45
CA GLU A 208 4.33 -14.31 -17.78
C GLU A 208 4.67 -15.56 -18.59
N LYS A 209 4.98 -16.63 -17.89
CA LYS A 209 5.17 -17.94 -18.47
C LYS A 209 4.17 -18.90 -17.85
N ASP A 210 3.28 -19.46 -18.66
CA ASP A 210 2.31 -20.45 -18.19
C ASP A 210 2.96 -21.85 -17.99
N LYS A 211 2.17 -22.77 -17.46
CA LYS A 211 2.57 -24.17 -17.20
C LYS A 211 3.05 -24.91 -18.46
N ASP A 212 2.59 -24.50 -19.64
CA ASP A 212 2.92 -25.11 -20.92
C ASP A 212 4.17 -24.45 -21.56
N GLY A 213 4.78 -23.49 -20.86
CA GLY A 213 5.99 -22.79 -21.28
C GLY A 213 5.75 -21.64 -22.25
N LYS A 214 4.50 -21.27 -22.51
CA LYS A 214 4.13 -20.16 -23.39
C LYS A 214 4.31 -18.83 -22.65
N PHE A 215 4.89 -17.84 -23.32
CA PHE A 215 5.07 -16.49 -22.79
C PHE A 215 3.96 -15.54 -23.26
N THR A 216 3.41 -14.79 -22.33
CA THR A 216 2.59 -13.61 -22.57
C THR A 216 3.34 -12.36 -22.14
N LYS A 217 3.15 -11.25 -22.85
CA LYS A 217 3.80 -9.96 -22.55
C LYS A 217 2.73 -8.95 -22.13
N GLU A 218 2.93 -8.35 -21.00
CA GLU A 218 2.16 -7.20 -20.58
C GLU A 218 2.90 -5.91 -20.95
N MET A 219 2.19 -5.05 -21.67
CA MET A 219 2.74 -3.83 -22.27
C MET A 219 2.24 -2.60 -21.53
N ALA A 220 3.06 -1.55 -21.48
CA ALA A 220 2.63 -0.26 -20.95
C ALA A 220 1.38 0.25 -21.69
N LYS A 221 0.35 0.59 -20.91
CA LYS A 221 -0.97 1.03 -21.40
C LYS A 221 -0.90 2.48 -21.92
N ASP A 222 -1.57 2.75 -23.05
CA ASP A 222 -1.53 4.07 -23.69
C ASP A 222 -2.37 5.14 -22.97
N GLU A 223 -3.33 4.72 -22.14
CA GLU A 223 -4.27 5.59 -21.42
C GLU A 223 -3.64 6.35 -20.24
N PHE A 224 -2.46 5.94 -19.77
CA PHE A 224 -1.77 6.63 -18.68
C PHE A 224 -0.92 7.77 -19.19
N ASN A 225 -1.06 8.94 -18.55
CA ASN A 225 -0.21 10.09 -18.84
C ASN A 225 1.23 9.82 -18.38
N GLN A 226 2.12 9.73 -19.34
CA GLN A 226 3.52 9.50 -19.08
C GLN A 226 4.19 10.76 -18.51
N VAL A 227 4.77 10.64 -17.32
CA VAL A 227 5.56 11.70 -16.68
C VAL A 227 7.04 11.39 -16.79
N LYS A 228 7.76 12.19 -17.55
CA LYS A 228 9.19 12.04 -17.73
C LYS A 228 9.95 12.60 -16.52
N MET A 229 10.63 11.72 -15.79
CA MET A 229 11.54 12.09 -14.70
C MET A 229 12.99 12.13 -15.20
N GLY A 230 13.77 13.09 -14.69
CA GLY A 230 15.19 13.18 -15.01
C GLY A 230 16.03 12.15 -14.24
N LYS A 231 15.58 11.76 -13.05
CA LYS A 231 16.21 10.75 -12.20
C LYS A 231 15.17 10.09 -11.31
N ILE A 232 15.25 8.77 -11.16
CA ILE A 232 14.43 7.97 -10.25
C ILE A 232 15.36 7.17 -9.35
N ILE A 233 15.25 7.38 -8.05
CA ILE A 233 15.92 6.56 -7.03
C ILE A 233 14.87 5.65 -6.43
N VAL A 234 15.06 4.35 -6.52
CA VAL A 234 14.16 3.36 -5.94
C VAL A 234 14.79 2.81 -4.67
N LEU A 235 14.10 2.99 -3.54
CA LEU A 235 14.50 2.38 -2.28
C LEU A 235 13.84 1.01 -2.15
N GLN A 236 14.62 -0.02 -1.85
CA GLN A 236 14.16 -1.40 -1.70
C GLN A 236 14.84 -2.10 -0.53
N ASN A 237 14.22 -3.16 -0.02
CA ASN A 237 14.84 -4.06 0.96
C ASN A 237 14.38 -5.52 0.75
N GLU A 238 14.79 -6.42 1.62
CA GLU A 238 14.49 -7.86 1.57
C GLU A 238 12.98 -8.18 1.64
N ASN A 239 12.15 -7.24 2.12
CA ASN A 239 10.70 -7.36 2.15
C ASN A 239 10.00 -6.76 0.91
N THR A 240 10.78 -6.20 -0.02
CA THR A 240 10.25 -5.73 -1.32
C THR A 240 10.04 -6.94 -2.22
N ALA A 241 8.79 -7.21 -2.65
CA ALA A 241 8.46 -8.46 -3.34
C ALA A 241 7.41 -8.32 -4.44
N SER A 242 7.37 -9.32 -5.36
CA SER A 242 6.25 -9.53 -6.30
C SER A 242 5.98 -8.30 -7.19
N ALA A 243 4.77 -7.70 -7.17
CA ALA A 243 4.40 -6.53 -7.96
C ALA A 243 5.38 -5.34 -7.81
N ALA A 244 6.00 -5.19 -6.62
CA ALA A 244 7.05 -4.19 -6.41
C ALA A 244 8.31 -4.51 -7.22
N GLU A 245 8.69 -5.79 -7.33
CA GLU A 245 9.81 -6.23 -8.14
C GLU A 245 9.52 -6.10 -9.64
N VAL A 246 8.28 -6.32 -10.05
CA VAL A 246 7.82 -6.06 -11.43
C VAL A 246 8.02 -4.58 -11.78
N LEU A 247 7.59 -3.66 -10.92
CA LEU A 247 7.77 -2.22 -11.14
C LEU A 247 9.26 -1.87 -11.24
N ILE A 248 10.10 -2.35 -10.32
CA ILE A 248 11.54 -2.11 -10.33
C ILE A 248 12.19 -2.61 -11.64
N GLY A 249 11.86 -3.84 -12.04
CA GLY A 249 12.36 -4.44 -13.28
C GLY A 249 11.95 -3.63 -14.51
N ALA A 250 10.65 -3.29 -14.61
CA ALA A 250 10.13 -2.48 -15.71
C ALA A 250 10.84 -1.11 -15.82
N LEU A 251 11.05 -0.44 -14.68
CA LEU A 251 11.76 0.84 -14.66
C LEU A 251 13.22 0.69 -15.11
N LYS A 252 13.94 -0.29 -14.57
CA LYS A 252 15.36 -0.52 -14.92
C LYS A 252 15.55 -0.88 -16.39
N ASP A 253 14.72 -1.81 -16.89
CA ASP A 253 14.84 -2.30 -18.27
C ASP A 253 14.50 -1.23 -19.30
N ASN A 254 13.56 -0.33 -19.02
CA ASN A 254 13.07 0.64 -19.99
C ASN A 254 13.67 2.05 -19.84
N LEU A 255 14.23 2.40 -18.68
CA LEU A 255 14.77 3.74 -18.41
C LEU A 255 16.30 3.75 -18.16
N GLY A 256 16.92 2.57 -18.04
CA GLY A 256 18.36 2.41 -17.91
C GLY A 256 18.96 3.28 -16.80
N ASP A 257 19.98 4.07 -17.14
CA ASP A 257 20.74 4.91 -16.19
C ASP A 257 19.90 6.00 -15.49
N THR A 258 18.67 6.24 -15.92
CA THR A 258 17.75 7.15 -15.22
C THR A 258 17.34 6.59 -13.88
N VAL A 259 17.38 5.25 -13.70
CA VAL A 259 16.94 4.55 -12.49
C VAL A 259 18.12 4.02 -11.70
N ILE A 260 18.15 4.36 -10.40
CA ILE A 260 19.12 3.80 -9.46
C ILE A 260 18.34 3.09 -8.34
N THR A 261 18.69 1.84 -8.06
CA THR A 261 18.17 1.11 -6.89
C THR A 261 19.13 1.25 -5.72
N VAL A 262 18.60 1.51 -4.52
CA VAL A 262 19.35 1.69 -3.29
C VAL A 262 18.73 0.82 -2.19
N GLY A 263 19.55 0.13 -1.41
CA GLY A 263 19.15 -0.73 -0.31
C GLY A 263 19.70 -2.15 -0.45
N THR A 264 18.99 -3.13 0.10
CA THR A 264 19.36 -4.55 0.03
C THR A 264 18.65 -5.26 -1.12
N THR A 265 19.04 -6.49 -1.41
CA THR A 265 18.40 -7.34 -2.42
C THR A 265 16.93 -7.57 -2.04
N SER A 266 16.03 -7.44 -3.01
CA SER A 266 14.61 -7.72 -2.85
C SER A 266 14.34 -9.22 -2.66
N TYR A 267 13.11 -9.59 -2.32
CA TYR A 267 12.72 -10.95 -1.96
C TYR A 267 12.97 -11.99 -3.09
N GLY A 268 12.71 -11.62 -4.34
CA GLY A 268 12.90 -12.51 -5.51
C GLY A 268 11.67 -13.38 -5.80
N LYS A 269 10.45 -12.88 -5.55
CA LYS A 269 9.21 -13.62 -5.84
C LYS A 269 8.87 -13.54 -7.34
N GLY A 270 9.17 -14.62 -8.06
CA GLY A 270 8.93 -14.77 -9.50
C GLY A 270 7.67 -15.56 -9.86
N THR A 271 6.76 -15.83 -8.92
CA THR A 271 5.50 -16.56 -9.16
C THR A 271 4.28 -15.69 -8.95
N GLU A 272 3.26 -15.89 -9.78
CA GLU A 272 1.94 -15.26 -9.64
C GLU A 272 0.94 -16.24 -9.03
N GLN A 273 -0.01 -15.72 -8.25
CA GLN A 273 -1.09 -16.51 -7.68
C GLN A 273 -2.44 -15.99 -8.16
N VAL A 274 -3.34 -16.96 -8.38
CA VAL A 274 -4.76 -16.70 -8.63
C VAL A 274 -5.54 -17.03 -7.37
N THR A 275 -6.46 -16.15 -6.99
CA THR A 275 -7.40 -16.40 -5.87
C THR A 275 -8.79 -16.64 -6.43
N VAL A 276 -9.37 -17.79 -6.11
CA VAL A 276 -10.73 -18.18 -6.51
C VAL A 276 -11.64 -18.11 -5.29
N PRO A 277 -12.59 -17.16 -5.24
CA PRO A 277 -13.58 -17.12 -4.16
C PRO A 277 -14.65 -18.21 -4.37
N PHE A 278 -15.10 -18.79 -3.26
CA PHE A 278 -16.22 -19.72 -3.24
C PHE A 278 -17.52 -19.02 -2.78
N SER A 279 -18.65 -19.66 -3.07
CA SER A 279 -19.99 -19.12 -2.78
C SER A 279 -20.28 -18.96 -1.28
N ASP A 280 -19.57 -19.67 -0.42
CA ASP A 280 -19.67 -19.60 1.05
C ASP A 280 -18.77 -18.48 1.65
N GLY A 281 -18.01 -17.77 0.81
CA GLY A 281 -17.11 -16.69 1.21
C GLY A 281 -15.71 -17.13 1.57
N THR A 282 -15.41 -18.43 1.53
CA THR A 282 -14.03 -18.94 1.61
C THR A 282 -13.30 -18.74 0.28
N SER A 283 -12.00 -18.94 0.23
CA SER A 283 -11.27 -18.83 -1.04
C SER A 283 -10.06 -19.77 -1.11
N PHE A 284 -9.64 -20.04 -2.34
CA PHE A 284 -8.45 -20.81 -2.64
C PHE A 284 -7.48 -20.00 -3.47
N LYS A 285 -6.26 -19.86 -2.98
CA LYS A 285 -5.17 -19.18 -3.67
C LYS A 285 -4.15 -20.21 -4.10
N TYR A 286 -3.75 -20.20 -5.37
CA TYR A 286 -2.77 -21.13 -5.93
C TYR A 286 -1.85 -20.43 -6.94
N THR A 287 -0.67 -21.01 -7.13
CA THR A 287 0.33 -20.57 -8.12
C THR A 287 0.04 -21.13 -9.50
#